data_ce41368dc5ef8d8b1a84325cb0854301
#
_entry.id   ce41368dc5ef8d8b1a84325cb0854301
#
_cell.length_a   1.000
_cell.length_b   1.000
_cell.length_c   1.000
_cell.angle_alpha   90.00
_cell.angle_beta   90.00
_cell.angle_gamma   90.00
#
_symmetry.space_group_name_H-M   'P 1'
#
loop_
_entity.id
_entity.type
_entity.pdbx_description
1 polymer ?
#
loop_
_entity_poly.entity_id
_entity_poly.type
_entity_poly.pdbx_seq_one_letter_code
_entity_poly.pdbx_strand_id
1 'polypeptide(L)'
;MRFKDLAVGKYVILNRWLSKYSNLYCETLEIISTPDTKEENVVGCRRVTHDGCVCTNNKYADEKITYINYIHLREVDVDPYACLKWNKGDVLVPTEIGVDRLSKPQLNHSPYVVVEGTIWYDRYRDRNDLRVYIAPSDGGAYSMLLNVSYFKKDDNAWRGLFASQYYKNNIKFDENGELVKPTSVVKGSPVYNQILKEAKACGVVKE
;
A
#
# COMPACT_ATOMS: atom_id res chain seq x y z
N MET A 1 13.51 16.91 -1.79
CA MET A 1 12.85 17.72 -0.73
C MET A 1 13.60 19.04 -0.57
N ARG A 2 12.95 20.10 -0.15
CA ARG A 2 13.61 21.40 0.09
C ARG A 2 13.86 21.58 1.58
N PHE A 3 14.88 22.34 1.96
CA PHE A 3 15.23 22.59 3.36
C PHE A 3 14.02 23.06 4.22
N LYS A 4 13.26 24.01 3.69
CA LYS A 4 12.08 24.56 4.39
C LYS A 4 10.93 23.59 4.60
N ASP A 5 10.94 22.47 3.89
CA ASP A 5 9.87 21.46 3.95
C ASP A 5 10.22 20.33 4.94
N LEU A 6 11.43 20.38 5.53
CA LEU A 6 11.90 19.39 6.50
C LEU A 6 11.20 19.56 7.84
N ALA A 7 10.76 18.45 8.40
CA ALA A 7 10.24 18.40 9.77
C ALA A 7 10.43 16.99 10.35
N VAL A 8 10.73 16.92 11.63
CA VAL A 8 10.74 15.66 12.39
C VAL A 8 9.34 15.03 12.38
N GLY A 9 9.28 13.73 12.24
CA GLY A 9 8.03 12.97 12.17
C GLY A 9 7.45 12.83 10.76
N LYS A 10 8.01 13.51 9.74
CA LYS A 10 7.59 13.28 8.36
C LYS A 10 8.10 11.95 7.83
N TYR A 11 7.25 11.32 7.03
CA TYR A 11 7.61 10.10 6.30
C TYR A 11 8.14 10.45 4.92
N VAL A 12 9.23 9.78 4.54
CA VAL A 12 9.95 10.04 3.30
C VAL A 12 10.42 8.73 2.66
N ILE A 13 10.67 8.79 1.36
CA ILE A 13 11.37 7.74 0.60
C ILE A 13 12.54 8.33 -0.16
N LEU A 14 13.47 7.48 -0.60
CA LEU A 14 14.47 7.91 -1.57
C LEU A 14 13.79 8.21 -2.92
N ASN A 15 14.04 9.38 -3.49
CA ASN A 15 13.45 9.79 -4.77
C ASN A 15 14.06 9.04 -5.97
N ARG A 16 15.27 8.47 -5.79
CA ARG A 16 15.97 7.66 -6.80
C ARG A 16 16.82 6.58 -6.14
N TRP A 17 17.18 5.57 -6.91
CA TRP A 17 18.14 4.56 -6.46
C TRP A 17 19.53 5.20 -6.27
N LEU A 18 20.15 4.91 -5.14
CA LEU A 18 21.50 5.33 -4.77
C LEU A 18 22.24 4.11 -4.23
N SER A 19 23.39 3.78 -4.79
CA SER A 19 24.17 2.59 -4.40
C SER A 19 24.47 2.54 -2.90
N LYS A 20 24.81 3.68 -2.32
CA LYS A 20 25.06 3.83 -0.87
C LYS A 20 23.87 3.46 0.02
N TYR A 21 22.64 3.59 -0.50
CA TYR A 21 21.40 3.38 0.22
C TYR A 21 20.49 2.38 -0.50
N SER A 22 21.09 1.43 -1.21
CA SER A 22 20.35 0.46 -2.05
C SER A 22 19.31 -0.34 -1.25
N ASN A 23 19.62 -0.67 0.00
CA ASN A 23 18.73 -1.38 0.93
C ASN A 23 17.57 -0.52 1.48
N LEU A 24 17.56 0.78 1.19
CA LEU A 24 16.52 1.71 1.62
C LEU A 24 15.66 2.22 0.46
N TYR A 25 15.97 1.84 -0.77
CA TYR A 25 15.34 2.43 -1.95
C TYR A 25 13.83 2.20 -2.03
N CYS A 26 13.36 1.03 -1.57
CA CYS A 26 11.94 0.70 -1.55
C CYS A 26 11.30 0.89 -0.18
N GLU A 27 12.04 1.46 0.78
CA GLU A 27 11.58 1.58 2.15
C GLU A 27 11.03 2.96 2.47
N THR A 28 10.11 3.01 3.40
CA THR A 28 9.64 4.26 4.01
C THR A 28 10.48 4.54 5.24
N LEU A 29 10.88 5.79 5.36
CA LEU A 29 11.72 6.30 6.43
C LEU A 29 10.96 7.40 7.16
N GLU A 30 11.25 7.60 8.44
CA GLU A 30 10.79 8.73 9.24
C GLU A 30 11.97 9.66 9.50
N ILE A 31 11.77 10.96 9.33
CA ILE A 31 12.75 11.98 9.71
C ILE A 31 12.73 12.11 11.24
N ILE A 32 13.86 11.84 11.87
CA ILE A 32 14.02 11.92 13.33
C ILE A 32 14.91 13.07 13.77
N SER A 33 15.70 13.63 12.87
CA SER A 33 16.44 14.87 13.10
C SER A 33 16.57 15.67 11.81
N THR A 34 16.52 16.99 11.94
CA THR A 34 16.71 17.93 10.84
C THR A 34 17.99 18.71 11.06
N PRO A 35 18.66 19.18 9.99
CA PRO A 35 19.81 20.04 10.12
C PRO A 35 19.41 21.42 10.65
N ASP A 36 20.29 22.05 11.43
CA ASP A 36 20.08 23.40 11.95
C ASP A 36 20.27 24.45 10.86
N THR A 37 21.15 24.17 9.92
CA THR A 37 21.48 25.06 8.81
C THR A 37 21.33 24.37 7.46
N LYS A 38 21.12 25.15 6.40
CA LYS A 38 20.97 24.63 5.03
C LYS A 38 22.26 23.97 4.51
N GLU A 39 23.40 24.38 5.02
CA GLU A 39 24.73 23.88 4.64
C GLU A 39 24.97 22.44 5.12
N GLU A 40 24.32 22.01 6.19
CA GLU A 40 24.49 20.65 6.74
C GLU A 40 23.93 19.55 5.84
N ASN A 41 23.04 19.87 4.94
CA ASN A 41 22.55 19.02 3.84
C ASN A 41 21.97 17.64 4.22
N VAL A 42 22.03 17.19 5.47
CA VAL A 42 21.65 15.84 5.87
C VAL A 42 20.58 15.84 6.94
N VAL A 43 19.70 14.86 6.87
CA VAL A 43 18.67 14.56 7.88
C VAL A 43 18.92 13.17 8.43
N GLY A 44 18.68 12.99 9.72
CA GLY A 44 18.66 11.67 10.34
C GLY A 44 17.33 10.99 10.07
N CYS A 45 17.40 9.80 9.50
CA CYS A 45 16.22 9.00 9.15
C CYS A 45 16.24 7.65 9.88
N ARG A 46 15.08 7.21 10.31
CA ARG A 46 14.82 5.88 10.84
C ARG A 46 13.96 5.10 9.86
N ARG A 47 14.24 3.80 9.68
CA ARG A 47 13.43 2.93 8.83
C ARG A 47 12.07 2.66 9.49
N VAL A 48 11.00 2.77 8.73
CA VAL A 48 9.63 2.47 9.13
C VAL A 48 9.13 1.18 8.51
N THR A 49 9.54 0.91 7.27
CA THR A 49 9.19 -0.35 6.59
C THR A 49 10.41 -1.21 6.34
N HIS A 50 10.19 -2.51 6.26
CA HIS A 50 11.18 -3.49 5.82
C HIS A 50 10.55 -4.40 4.76
N ASP A 51 11.16 -4.49 3.58
CA ASP A 51 10.54 -5.11 2.39
C ASP A 51 9.10 -4.61 2.15
N GLY A 52 8.87 -3.33 2.42
CA GLY A 52 7.59 -2.67 2.24
C GLY A 52 6.55 -2.87 3.35
N CYS A 53 6.81 -3.74 4.33
CA CYS A 53 5.91 -3.98 5.45
C CYS A 53 6.28 -3.11 6.65
N VAL A 54 5.27 -2.63 7.38
CA VAL A 54 5.50 -1.81 8.57
C VAL A 54 6.16 -2.62 9.67
N CYS A 55 7.24 -2.07 10.24
CA CYS A 55 7.91 -2.61 11.40
C CYS A 55 7.13 -2.22 12.68
N THR A 56 6.49 -3.19 13.33
CA THR A 56 5.64 -2.93 14.50
C THR A 56 6.34 -3.11 15.84
N ASN A 57 7.50 -3.72 15.86
CA ASN A 57 8.30 -3.79 17.06
C ASN A 57 9.60 -3.01 16.94
N ASN A 58 10.02 -2.51 18.10
CA ASN A 58 11.16 -1.62 18.26
C ASN A 58 12.51 -2.27 17.90
N LYS A 59 12.55 -3.57 17.62
CA LYS A 59 13.78 -4.27 17.30
C LYS A 59 14.47 -3.74 16.03
N TYR A 60 13.68 -3.22 15.09
CA TYR A 60 14.18 -2.50 13.92
C TYR A 60 14.09 -0.97 14.07
N ALA A 61 13.31 -0.48 15.03
CA ALA A 61 13.26 0.94 15.37
C ALA A 61 14.55 1.44 16.04
N ASP A 62 15.26 0.54 16.73
CA ASP A 62 16.60 0.80 17.27
C ASP A 62 17.71 0.66 16.21
N GLU A 63 17.34 0.30 14.98
CA GLU A 63 18.30 0.27 13.90
C GLU A 63 18.81 1.68 13.59
N LYS A 64 20.09 1.73 13.51
CA LYS A 64 21.00 2.79 13.12
C LYS A 64 20.32 3.91 12.35
N ILE A 65 20.28 5.08 12.96
CA ILE A 65 19.94 6.32 12.27
C ILE A 65 20.81 6.43 11.02
N THR A 66 20.17 6.56 9.89
CA THR A 66 20.87 6.78 8.63
C THR A 66 20.78 8.25 8.25
N TYR A 67 21.94 8.87 8.04
CA TYR A 67 22.02 10.25 7.61
C TYR A 67 22.00 10.34 6.08
N ILE A 68 20.98 11.03 5.55
CA ILE A 68 20.70 11.11 4.12
C ILE A 68 20.61 12.57 3.71
N ASN A 69 21.23 12.92 2.59
CA ASN A 69 21.05 14.25 2.04
C ASN A 69 19.60 14.44 1.61
N TYR A 70 18.93 15.46 2.14
CA TYR A 70 17.50 15.70 1.97
C TYR A 70 17.08 15.94 0.50
N ILE A 71 18.01 16.34 -0.38
CA ILE A 71 17.70 16.46 -1.82
C ILE A 71 17.34 15.12 -2.47
N HIS A 72 17.76 14.01 -1.85
CA HIS A 72 17.46 12.65 -2.30
C HIS A 72 16.17 12.10 -1.70
N LEU A 73 15.46 12.87 -0.90
CA LEU A 73 14.23 12.45 -0.25
C LEU A 73 13.00 13.04 -0.94
N ARG A 74 11.93 12.27 -0.95
CA ARG A 74 10.58 12.68 -1.34
C ARG A 74 9.64 12.37 -0.19
N GLU A 75 8.79 13.32 0.15
CA GLU A 75 7.77 13.15 1.19
C GLU A 75 6.71 12.13 0.76
N VAL A 76 6.27 11.34 1.72
CA VAL A 76 5.14 10.42 1.61
C VAL A 76 3.96 11.07 2.31
N ASP A 77 2.87 11.25 1.61
CA ASP A 77 1.65 11.91 2.08
C ASP A 77 0.65 10.98 2.79
N VAL A 78 1.07 9.75 3.06
CA VAL A 78 0.28 8.75 3.79
C VAL A 78 1.02 8.29 5.03
N ASP A 79 0.27 8.05 6.09
CA ASP A 79 0.78 7.38 7.30
C ASP A 79 1.01 5.89 6.98
N PRO A 80 2.26 5.40 6.99
CA PRO A 80 2.55 3.99 6.72
C PRO A 80 1.88 3.05 7.72
N TYR A 81 1.60 3.50 8.94
CA TYR A 81 0.89 2.73 9.95
C TYR A 81 -0.62 2.65 9.72
N ALA A 82 -1.17 3.40 8.77
CA ALA A 82 -2.59 3.29 8.40
C ALA A 82 -2.97 1.89 7.93
N CYS A 83 -2.01 1.13 7.37
CA CYS A 83 -2.22 -0.26 6.95
C CYS A 83 -2.65 -1.19 8.11
N LEU A 84 -2.32 -0.86 9.35
CA LEU A 84 -2.73 -1.63 10.53
C LEU A 84 -4.24 -1.60 10.77
N LYS A 85 -4.93 -0.64 10.17
CA LYS A 85 -6.39 -0.47 10.24
C LYS A 85 -7.12 -1.03 9.01
N TRP A 86 -6.39 -1.53 8.02
CA TRP A 86 -7.00 -2.11 6.83
C TRP A 86 -7.60 -3.48 7.16
N ASN A 87 -8.74 -3.75 6.58
CA ASN A 87 -9.46 -4.99 6.76
C ASN A 87 -9.51 -5.77 5.45
N LYS A 88 -9.69 -7.08 5.58
CA LYS A 88 -9.93 -7.92 4.41
C LYS A 88 -11.13 -7.38 3.64
N GLY A 89 -10.95 -7.19 2.35
CA GLY A 89 -11.96 -6.63 1.45
C GLY A 89 -11.87 -5.12 1.25
N ASP A 90 -11.05 -4.39 2.00
CA ASP A 90 -10.81 -2.97 1.72
C ASP A 90 -10.17 -2.79 0.35
N VAL A 91 -10.63 -1.79 -0.38
CA VAL A 91 -10.06 -1.42 -1.69
C VAL A 91 -9.10 -0.28 -1.50
N LEU A 92 -7.90 -0.47 -2.05
CA LEU A 92 -6.82 0.49 -1.99
C LEU A 92 -6.54 1.03 -3.38
N VAL A 93 -6.12 2.29 -3.42
CA VAL A 93 -5.63 2.95 -4.64
C VAL A 93 -4.17 3.34 -4.45
N PRO A 94 -3.35 3.36 -5.53
CA PRO A 94 -1.99 3.81 -5.41
C PRO A 94 -1.92 5.30 -5.07
N THR A 95 -0.96 5.65 -4.23
CA THR A 95 -0.52 7.04 -4.03
C THR A 95 0.25 7.52 -5.25
N GLU A 96 0.60 8.81 -5.32
CA GLU A 96 1.50 9.30 -6.38
C GLU A 96 2.82 8.52 -6.42
N ILE A 97 3.37 8.21 -5.25
CA ILE A 97 4.57 7.39 -5.14
C ILE A 97 4.32 5.98 -5.64
N GLY A 98 3.15 5.41 -5.31
CA GLY A 98 2.74 4.10 -5.81
C GLY A 98 2.68 4.06 -7.32
N VAL A 99 2.09 5.06 -7.95
CA VAL A 99 2.04 5.18 -9.43
C VAL A 99 3.44 5.22 -10.04
N ASP A 100 4.37 5.97 -9.43
CA ASP A 100 5.74 6.09 -9.92
C ASP A 100 6.58 4.82 -9.71
N ARG A 101 6.28 4.04 -8.68
CA ARG A 101 7.11 2.91 -8.24
C ARG A 101 6.62 1.56 -8.69
N LEU A 102 5.32 1.40 -8.84
CA LEU A 102 4.74 0.16 -9.32
C LEU A 102 5.00 0.01 -10.82
N SER A 103 5.38 -1.19 -11.23
CA SER A 103 5.59 -1.47 -12.64
C SER A 103 4.25 -1.42 -13.40
N LYS A 104 4.31 -1.02 -14.66
CA LYS A 104 3.12 -0.99 -15.53
C LYS A 104 2.31 -2.29 -15.54
N PRO A 105 2.92 -3.49 -15.58
CA PRO A 105 2.14 -4.73 -15.52
C PRO A 105 1.27 -4.87 -14.27
N GLN A 106 1.68 -4.30 -13.16
CA GLN A 106 0.94 -4.36 -11.89
C GLN A 106 -0.28 -3.42 -11.86
N LEU A 107 -0.27 -2.35 -12.66
CA LEU A 107 -1.32 -1.34 -12.70
C LEU A 107 -2.08 -1.26 -14.03
N ASN A 108 -1.64 -1.98 -15.07
CA ASN A 108 -2.12 -1.79 -16.45
C ASN A 108 -3.62 -1.97 -16.64
N HIS A 109 -4.24 -2.83 -15.84
CA HIS A 109 -5.64 -3.21 -16.04
C HIS A 109 -6.53 -2.79 -14.89
N SER A 110 -5.96 -2.55 -13.73
CA SER A 110 -6.66 -1.94 -12.60
C SER A 110 -5.64 -1.36 -11.62
N PRO A 111 -5.69 -0.07 -11.35
CA PRO A 111 -4.90 0.55 -10.29
C PRO A 111 -5.42 0.17 -8.89
N TYR A 112 -6.49 -0.60 -8.81
CA TYR A 112 -7.10 -0.97 -7.54
C TYR A 112 -6.51 -2.28 -7.03
N VAL A 113 -6.27 -2.33 -5.73
CA VAL A 113 -5.90 -3.55 -5.02
C VAL A 113 -6.90 -3.81 -3.90
N VAL A 114 -7.10 -5.07 -3.59
CA VAL A 114 -8.00 -5.49 -2.50
C VAL A 114 -7.17 -6.15 -1.42
N VAL A 115 -7.41 -5.76 -0.19
CA VAL A 115 -6.78 -6.40 0.97
C VAL A 115 -7.28 -7.84 1.09
N GLU A 116 -6.40 -8.80 0.90
CA GLU A 116 -6.73 -10.22 0.98
C GLU A 116 -6.90 -10.71 2.40
N GLY A 117 -6.02 -10.28 3.27
CA GLY A 117 -5.96 -10.79 4.62
C GLY A 117 -5.51 -9.74 5.62
N THR A 118 -5.56 -10.14 6.86
CA THR A 118 -5.02 -9.36 7.96
C THR A 118 -3.50 -9.37 7.92
N ILE A 119 -2.92 -8.37 8.51
CA ILE A 119 -1.50 -8.33 8.82
C ILE A 119 -1.17 -9.51 9.73
N TRP A 120 -0.11 -10.20 9.43
CA TRP A 120 0.38 -11.31 10.22
C TRP A 120 1.86 -11.14 10.52
N TYR A 121 2.25 -11.64 11.67
CA TYR A 121 3.58 -11.47 12.19
C TYR A 121 4.54 -12.52 11.59
N ASP A 122 5.63 -12.05 10.99
CA ASP A 122 6.75 -12.89 10.61
C ASP A 122 7.74 -12.98 11.77
N ARG A 123 7.69 -14.12 12.50
CA ARG A 123 8.55 -14.34 13.67
C ARG A 123 10.05 -14.34 13.35
N TYR A 124 10.43 -14.65 12.12
CA TYR A 124 11.84 -14.68 11.72
C TYR A 124 12.39 -13.28 11.44
N ARG A 125 11.55 -12.42 10.89
CA ARG A 125 11.92 -11.07 10.49
C ARG A 125 11.35 -10.01 11.45
N ASP A 126 10.61 -10.43 12.44
CA ASP A 126 10.02 -9.57 13.46
C ASP A 126 9.21 -8.42 12.87
N ARG A 127 8.37 -8.72 11.89
CA ARG A 127 7.57 -7.75 11.14
C ARG A 127 6.17 -8.27 10.86
N ASN A 128 5.26 -7.36 10.55
CA ASN A 128 3.94 -7.66 10.02
C ASN A 128 3.96 -7.57 8.49
N ASP A 129 3.44 -8.58 7.84
CA ASP A 129 3.23 -8.60 6.41
C ASP A 129 1.77 -8.33 6.08
N LEU A 130 1.53 -7.42 5.15
CA LEU A 130 0.21 -7.16 4.59
C LEU A 130 0.14 -7.77 3.20
N ARG A 131 -0.81 -8.69 3.00
CA ARG A 131 -1.09 -9.23 1.67
C ARG A 131 -2.13 -8.37 0.96
N VAL A 132 -1.80 -7.98 -0.24
CA VAL A 132 -2.68 -7.19 -1.12
C VAL A 132 -2.89 -7.96 -2.43
N TYR A 133 -4.14 -8.09 -2.85
CA TYR A 133 -4.46 -8.56 -4.17
C TYR A 133 -4.31 -7.42 -5.17
N ILE A 134 -3.57 -7.69 -6.21
CA ILE A 134 -3.51 -6.83 -7.39
C ILE A 134 -4.29 -7.51 -8.50
N ALA A 135 -5.13 -6.76 -9.17
CA ALA A 135 -5.86 -7.22 -10.32
C ALA A 135 -4.91 -7.40 -11.53
N PRO A 136 -4.56 -8.62 -11.94
CA PRO A 136 -3.66 -8.85 -13.05
C PRO A 136 -4.36 -8.72 -14.41
N SER A 137 -3.56 -8.55 -15.45
CA SER A 137 -4.03 -8.34 -16.82
C SER A 137 -4.68 -9.56 -17.46
N ASP A 138 -4.29 -10.73 -17.02
CA ASP A 138 -4.74 -12.03 -17.54
C ASP A 138 -6.00 -12.56 -16.90
N GLY A 139 -6.54 -11.82 -15.93
CA GLY A 139 -7.74 -12.21 -15.20
C GLY A 139 -7.50 -13.14 -14.01
N GLY A 140 -6.27 -13.53 -13.73
CA GLY A 140 -5.89 -14.22 -12.50
C GLY A 140 -5.71 -13.23 -11.34
N ALA A 141 -5.97 -13.64 -10.12
CA ALA A 141 -5.62 -12.87 -8.92
C ALA A 141 -4.44 -13.50 -8.20
N TYR A 142 -3.48 -12.71 -7.81
CA TYR A 142 -2.38 -13.17 -6.98
C TYR A 142 -2.07 -12.13 -5.90
N SER A 143 -1.69 -12.62 -4.75
CA SER A 143 -1.24 -11.76 -3.67
C SER A 143 0.23 -11.44 -3.83
N MET A 144 0.62 -10.22 -3.52
CA MET A 144 2.01 -9.82 -3.50
C MET A 144 2.27 -8.86 -2.35
N LEU A 145 3.51 -8.86 -1.90
CA LEU A 145 4.00 -7.92 -0.91
C LEU A 145 4.40 -6.63 -1.61
N LEU A 146 3.81 -5.54 -1.18
CA LEU A 146 4.08 -4.21 -1.68
C LEU A 146 4.34 -3.27 -0.52
N ASN A 147 5.08 -2.19 -0.78
CA ASN A 147 5.25 -1.17 0.24
C ASN A 147 3.90 -0.54 0.57
N VAL A 148 3.51 -0.59 1.84
CA VAL A 148 2.23 -0.06 2.32
C VAL A 148 2.05 1.42 2.04
N SER A 149 3.13 2.18 1.95
CA SER A 149 3.12 3.61 1.60
C SER A 149 2.80 3.89 0.12
N TYR A 150 2.74 2.84 -0.71
CA TYR A 150 2.33 2.98 -2.11
C TYR A 150 0.83 3.01 -2.29
N PHE A 151 0.07 2.75 -1.23
CA PHE A 151 -1.38 2.65 -1.28
C PHE A 151 -2.04 3.47 -0.19
N LYS A 152 -3.26 3.88 -0.48
CA LYS A 152 -4.18 4.45 0.51
C LYS A 152 -5.55 3.84 0.33
N LYS A 153 -6.30 3.73 1.43
CA LYS A 153 -7.70 3.34 1.37
C LYS A 153 -8.51 4.50 0.77
N ASP A 154 -9.41 4.15 -0.12
CA ASP A 154 -10.39 5.08 -0.67
C ASP A 154 -11.76 4.39 -0.66
N ASP A 155 -12.68 4.88 0.13
CA ASP A 155 -14.02 4.30 0.29
C ASP A 155 -14.86 4.41 -1.01
N ASN A 156 -14.49 5.31 -1.93
CA ASN A 156 -15.11 5.43 -3.24
C ASN A 156 -14.44 4.57 -4.34
N ALA A 157 -13.33 3.92 -4.02
CA ALA A 157 -12.56 3.15 -5.00
C ALA A 157 -13.34 1.96 -5.58
N TRP A 158 -14.33 1.44 -4.87
CA TRP A 158 -15.22 0.37 -5.34
C TRP A 158 -15.89 0.70 -6.66
N ARG A 159 -16.31 1.95 -6.87
CA ARG A 159 -16.92 2.38 -8.15
C ARG A 159 -15.97 2.18 -9.33
N GLY A 160 -14.73 2.61 -9.17
CA GLY A 160 -13.70 2.42 -10.19
C GLY A 160 -13.32 0.95 -10.35
N LEU A 161 -13.23 0.20 -9.26
CA LEU A 161 -12.96 -1.24 -9.31
C LEU A 161 -14.06 -1.97 -10.11
N PHE A 162 -15.34 -1.75 -9.81
CA PHE A 162 -16.47 -2.36 -10.52
C PHE A 162 -16.56 -1.94 -11.99
N ALA A 163 -16.11 -0.73 -12.33
CA ALA A 163 -16.02 -0.28 -13.72
C ALA A 163 -14.82 -0.87 -14.47
N SER A 164 -13.82 -1.39 -13.76
CA SER A 164 -12.59 -1.90 -14.37
C SER A 164 -12.83 -3.17 -15.19
N GLN A 165 -11.99 -3.37 -16.21
CA GLN A 165 -12.03 -4.59 -17.03
C GLN A 165 -11.74 -5.85 -16.19
N TYR A 166 -10.87 -5.73 -15.20
CA TYR A 166 -10.61 -6.81 -14.27
C TYR A 166 -11.88 -7.27 -13.57
N TYR A 167 -12.63 -6.34 -13.01
CA TYR A 167 -13.87 -6.67 -12.30
C TYR A 167 -14.86 -7.38 -13.21
N LYS A 168 -15.09 -6.83 -14.41
CA LYS A 168 -15.99 -7.42 -15.41
C LYS A 168 -15.63 -8.86 -15.76
N ASN A 169 -14.34 -9.20 -15.73
CA ASN A 169 -13.87 -10.54 -16.08
C ASN A 169 -13.87 -11.51 -14.88
N ASN A 170 -13.67 -11.00 -13.69
CA ASN A 170 -13.36 -11.84 -12.51
C ASN A 170 -14.43 -11.83 -11.43
N ILE A 171 -15.33 -10.85 -11.44
CA ILE A 171 -16.43 -10.79 -10.50
C ILE A 171 -17.74 -10.93 -11.28
N LYS A 172 -18.53 -11.92 -10.94
CA LYS A 172 -19.84 -12.15 -11.56
C LYS A 172 -20.88 -12.37 -10.49
N PHE A 173 -22.03 -11.80 -10.72
CA PHE A 173 -23.25 -12.06 -9.96
C PHE A 173 -24.23 -12.82 -10.86
N ASP A 174 -25.06 -13.67 -10.28
CA ASP A 174 -26.15 -14.33 -10.97
C ASP A 174 -27.38 -13.41 -11.12
N GLU A 175 -28.45 -13.95 -11.68
CA GLU A 175 -29.71 -13.25 -11.87
C GLU A 175 -30.42 -12.86 -10.56
N ASN A 176 -30.07 -13.53 -9.46
CA ASN A 176 -30.56 -13.23 -8.11
C ASN A 176 -29.67 -12.22 -7.37
N GLY A 177 -28.60 -11.75 -8.01
CA GLY A 177 -27.64 -10.82 -7.41
C GLY A 177 -26.67 -11.48 -6.43
N GLU A 178 -26.53 -12.79 -6.46
CA GLU A 178 -25.56 -13.51 -5.64
C GLU A 178 -24.18 -13.57 -6.35
N LEU A 179 -23.11 -13.44 -5.57
CA LEU A 179 -21.75 -13.53 -6.08
C LEU A 179 -21.41 -14.97 -6.49
N VAL A 180 -21.20 -15.18 -7.80
CA VAL A 180 -20.86 -16.48 -8.38
C VAL A 180 -19.36 -16.64 -8.58
N LYS A 181 -18.67 -15.54 -8.82
CA LYS A 181 -17.22 -15.51 -9.06
C LYS A 181 -16.58 -14.33 -8.35
N PRO A 182 -15.46 -14.47 -7.65
CA PRO A 182 -14.61 -15.66 -7.55
C PRO A 182 -15.17 -16.71 -6.57
N THR A 183 -14.99 -17.96 -6.92
CA THR A 183 -15.43 -19.10 -6.09
C THR A 183 -14.66 -19.23 -4.77
N SER A 184 -13.53 -18.57 -4.65
CA SER A 184 -12.73 -18.51 -3.41
C SER A 184 -13.36 -17.66 -2.30
N VAL A 185 -14.34 -16.82 -2.65
CA VAL A 185 -15.07 -16.01 -1.66
C VAL A 185 -16.28 -16.80 -1.16
N VAL A 186 -16.21 -17.22 0.09
CA VAL A 186 -17.26 -18.02 0.72
C VAL A 186 -18.51 -17.18 0.96
N LYS A 187 -19.68 -17.67 0.54
CA LYS A 187 -20.97 -17.01 0.76
C LYS A 187 -21.17 -16.74 2.26
N GLY A 188 -21.61 -15.52 2.58
CA GLY A 188 -21.82 -15.09 3.95
C GLY A 188 -20.55 -14.67 4.72
N SER A 189 -19.37 -14.82 4.12
CA SER A 189 -18.14 -14.30 4.72
C SER A 189 -18.14 -12.76 4.78
N PRO A 190 -17.35 -12.14 5.68
CA PRO A 190 -17.23 -10.68 5.72
C PRO A 190 -16.87 -10.05 4.36
N VAL A 191 -16.01 -10.71 3.60
CA VAL A 191 -15.61 -10.25 2.25
C VAL A 191 -16.76 -10.34 1.27
N TYR A 192 -17.50 -11.46 1.27
CA TYR A 192 -18.70 -11.65 0.45
C TYR A 192 -19.71 -10.54 0.72
N ASN A 193 -20.03 -10.32 1.99
CA ASN A 193 -21.01 -9.32 2.40
C ASN A 193 -20.58 -7.91 2.02
N GLN A 194 -19.28 -7.61 2.16
CA GLN A 194 -18.74 -6.31 1.75
C GLN A 194 -18.84 -6.11 0.24
N ILE A 195 -18.40 -7.10 -0.57
CA ILE A 195 -18.50 -7.02 -2.03
C ILE A 195 -19.95 -6.81 -2.46
N LEU A 196 -20.88 -7.58 -1.88
CA LEU A 196 -22.31 -7.49 -2.23
C LEU A 196 -22.90 -6.13 -1.86
N LYS A 197 -22.56 -5.62 -0.66
CA LYS A 197 -22.98 -4.29 -0.21
C LYS A 197 -22.51 -3.21 -1.18
N GLU A 198 -21.24 -3.24 -1.54
CA GLU A 198 -20.65 -2.23 -2.43
C GLU A 198 -21.19 -2.36 -3.87
N ALA A 199 -21.41 -3.60 -4.35
CA ALA A 199 -22.00 -3.84 -5.65
C ALA A 199 -23.42 -3.26 -5.76
N LYS A 200 -24.23 -3.40 -4.71
CA LYS A 200 -25.57 -2.79 -4.62
C LYS A 200 -25.46 -1.26 -4.60
N ALA A 201 -24.61 -0.71 -3.73
CA ALA A 201 -24.37 0.73 -3.64
C ALA A 201 -23.90 1.35 -4.97
N CYS A 202 -23.17 0.60 -5.78
CA CYS A 202 -22.70 1.02 -7.11
C CYS A 202 -23.70 0.71 -8.24
N GLY A 203 -24.85 0.09 -7.95
CA GLY A 203 -25.87 -0.28 -8.96
C GLY A 203 -25.45 -1.44 -9.88
N VAL A 204 -24.43 -2.22 -9.49
CA VAL A 204 -23.98 -3.40 -10.22
C VAL A 204 -24.94 -4.58 -10.01
N VAL A 205 -25.50 -4.65 -8.82
CA VAL A 205 -26.55 -5.62 -8.44
C VAL A 205 -27.80 -4.83 -8.07
N LYS A 206 -28.95 -5.28 -8.52
CA LYS A 206 -30.24 -4.68 -8.14
C LYS A 206 -30.55 -5.00 -6.68
N GLU A 207 -31.21 -4.08 -6.01
CA GLU A 207 -31.74 -4.31 -4.66
C GLU A 207 -32.79 -5.43 -4.63
#